data_3cd9aa09e99ac7362bec257ceee5dc04
#
_entry.id   3cd9aa09e99ac7362bec257ceee5dc04
#
_cell.length_a   1.000
_cell.length_b   1.000
_cell.length_c   1.000
_cell.angle_alpha   90.00
_cell.angle_beta   90.00
_cell.angle_gamma   90.00
#
_symmetry.space_group_name_H-M   'P 1'
#
loop_
_entity.id
_entity.type
_entity.pdbx_description
1 polymer ?
#
loop_
_entity_poly.entity_id
_entity_poly.type
_entity_poly.pdbx_seq_one_letter_code
_entity_poly.pdbx_strand_id
1 'polypeptide(L)'
;YCGALKHMGGGQIHSLNMLLGSAQAAHSLGVKIFESSPVVEVNYGKQVQVRTAMGSVKAAKLLWACDSFLNNMEPEIYNKTLVTYSYQVSTEPLSDELIERISPLRGAFSDIRPVINYYRVTRENRLLFGSATRFLEYTPNDFAAWNRTLLAEVFPYLKDVKIDFAWGGPMACSANLFPQIGTLRDHNNVFCVQGY
;
A
#
# COMPACT_ATOMS: atom_id res chain seq x y z
N TYR A 1 -10.44 -16.28 17.50
CA TYR A 1 -9.93 -15.14 18.29
C TYR A 1 -10.49 -15.21 19.70
N CYS A 2 -9.65 -14.90 20.71
CA CYS A 2 -10.05 -14.93 22.14
C CYS A 2 -10.54 -13.57 22.66
N GLY A 3 -10.39 -12.52 21.88
CA GLY A 3 -10.79 -11.15 22.23
C GLY A 3 -10.38 -10.15 21.17
N ALA A 4 -10.83 -8.91 21.33
CA ALA A 4 -10.51 -7.82 20.43
C ALA A 4 -10.43 -6.49 21.20
N LEU A 5 -9.63 -5.56 20.70
CA LEU A 5 -9.58 -4.18 21.15
C LEU A 5 -10.23 -3.29 20.09
N LYS A 6 -11.24 -2.50 20.49
CA LYS A 6 -11.90 -1.54 19.60
C LYS A 6 -11.28 -0.15 19.77
N HIS A 7 -10.72 0.38 18.70
CA HIS A 7 -10.20 1.75 18.67
C HIS A 7 -11.25 2.70 18.08
N MET A 8 -11.70 3.68 18.86
CA MET A 8 -12.81 4.57 18.51
C MET A 8 -12.36 5.82 17.72
N GLY A 9 -11.08 6.15 17.76
CA GLY A 9 -10.50 7.30 17.04
C GLY A 9 -10.01 6.97 15.63
N GLY A 10 -10.16 5.73 15.19
CA GLY A 10 -9.78 5.28 13.85
C GLY A 10 -10.97 5.25 12.88
N GLY A 11 -10.67 4.96 11.63
CA GLY A 11 -11.67 4.82 10.57
C GLY A 11 -11.13 4.04 9.38
N GLN A 12 -11.93 3.93 8.35
CA GLN A 12 -11.54 3.31 7.09
C GLN A 12 -11.89 4.21 5.91
N ILE A 13 -11.06 4.16 4.90
CA ILE A 13 -11.21 4.96 3.69
C ILE A 13 -11.14 4.07 2.44
N HIS A 14 -11.66 4.56 1.34
CA HIS A 14 -11.39 3.98 0.03
C HIS A 14 -10.08 4.57 -0.50
N SER A 15 -8.97 3.85 -0.35
CA SER A 15 -7.62 4.35 -0.62
C SER A 15 -7.43 4.92 -2.02
N LEU A 16 -7.96 4.23 -3.05
CA LEU A 16 -7.88 4.70 -4.43
C LEU A 16 -8.65 6.02 -4.64
N ASN A 17 -9.86 6.13 -4.11
CA ASN A 17 -10.64 7.37 -4.24
C ASN A 17 -9.97 8.53 -3.50
N MET A 18 -9.36 8.26 -2.35
CA MET A 18 -8.58 9.28 -1.64
C MET A 18 -7.37 9.73 -2.45
N LEU A 19 -6.63 8.81 -3.06
CA LEU A 19 -5.49 9.13 -3.92
C LEU A 19 -5.92 9.98 -5.13
N LEU A 20 -6.95 9.54 -5.86
CA LEU A 20 -7.46 10.25 -7.04
C LEU A 20 -7.98 11.65 -6.67
N GLY A 21 -8.73 11.76 -5.57
CA GLY A 21 -9.22 13.05 -5.08
C GLY A 21 -8.09 13.98 -4.66
N SER A 22 -7.06 13.46 -4.01
CA SER A 22 -5.88 14.24 -3.63
C SER A 22 -5.09 14.71 -4.86
N ALA A 23 -4.92 13.86 -5.87
CA ALA A 23 -4.27 14.23 -7.12
C ALA A 23 -5.05 15.32 -7.87
N GLN A 24 -6.38 15.22 -7.94
CA GLN A 24 -7.23 16.20 -8.55
C GLN A 24 -7.15 17.56 -7.80
N ALA A 25 -7.18 17.53 -6.47
CA ALA A 25 -7.03 18.75 -5.66
C ALA A 25 -5.65 19.38 -5.87
N ALA A 26 -4.58 18.59 -5.86
CA ALA A 26 -3.23 19.10 -6.14
C ALA A 26 -3.14 19.75 -7.52
N HIS A 27 -3.69 19.09 -8.55
CA HIS A 27 -3.73 19.62 -9.91
C HIS A 27 -4.49 20.97 -9.98
N SER A 28 -5.65 21.10 -9.31
CA SER A 28 -6.43 22.34 -9.25
C SER A 28 -5.68 23.50 -8.57
N LEU A 29 -4.72 23.17 -7.70
CA LEU A 29 -3.81 24.15 -7.06
C LEU A 29 -2.55 24.44 -7.89
N GLY A 30 -2.47 23.96 -9.12
CA GLY A 30 -1.37 24.23 -10.06
C GLY A 30 -0.19 23.25 -9.97
N VAL A 31 -0.30 22.17 -9.20
CA VAL A 31 0.72 21.11 -9.20
C VAL A 31 0.71 20.39 -10.54
N LYS A 32 1.88 20.25 -11.15
CA LYS A 32 2.05 19.50 -12.41
C LYS A 32 2.31 18.04 -12.06
N ILE A 33 1.44 17.14 -12.51
CA ILE A 33 1.56 15.70 -12.35
C ILE A 33 1.94 15.10 -13.70
N PHE A 34 3.04 14.34 -13.73
CA PHE A 34 3.54 13.68 -14.93
C PHE A 34 3.47 12.17 -14.73
N GLU A 35 2.43 11.56 -15.28
CA GLU A 35 2.29 10.10 -15.32
C GLU A 35 3.17 9.49 -16.41
N SER A 36 3.39 8.17 -16.33
CA SER A 36 4.19 7.42 -17.32
C SER A 36 5.56 8.04 -17.60
N SER A 37 6.13 8.71 -16.60
CA SER A 37 7.37 9.48 -16.69
C SER A 37 8.41 8.96 -15.69
N PRO A 38 8.90 7.70 -15.84
CA PRO A 38 9.87 7.14 -14.92
C PRO A 38 11.15 7.98 -14.89
N VAL A 39 11.60 8.28 -13.69
CA VAL A 39 12.88 8.95 -13.47
C VAL A 39 14.00 7.99 -13.79
N VAL A 40 14.97 8.43 -14.58
CA VAL A 40 16.13 7.64 -15.01
C VAL A 40 17.43 8.12 -14.41
N GLU A 41 17.46 9.38 -13.95
CA GLU A 41 18.65 9.96 -13.33
C GLU A 41 18.27 11.14 -12.44
N VAL A 42 19.02 11.31 -11.34
CA VAL A 42 18.93 12.48 -10.49
C VAL A 42 20.33 13.02 -10.22
N ASN A 43 20.53 14.31 -10.50
CA ASN A 43 21.78 15.00 -10.22
C ASN A 43 21.56 16.01 -9.08
N TYR A 44 22.28 15.81 -7.99
CA TYR A 44 22.21 16.67 -6.81
C TYR A 44 23.11 17.90 -6.95
N GLY A 45 22.76 18.99 -6.28
CA GLY A 45 23.49 20.24 -6.26
C GLY A 45 22.65 21.35 -5.60
N LYS A 46 23.03 22.62 -5.81
CA LYS A 46 22.23 23.77 -5.33
C LYS A 46 20.79 23.73 -5.89
N GLN A 47 20.65 23.25 -7.11
CA GLN A 47 19.39 22.81 -7.69
C GLN A 47 19.50 21.34 -8.01
N VAL A 48 18.44 20.60 -7.73
CA VAL A 48 18.35 19.19 -8.14
C VAL A 48 17.80 19.11 -9.55
N GLN A 49 18.42 18.30 -10.38
CA GLN A 49 17.92 18.00 -11.71
C GLN A 49 17.44 16.56 -11.77
N VAL A 50 16.16 16.39 -12.09
CA VAL A 50 15.52 15.09 -12.31
C VAL A 50 15.32 14.90 -13.79
N ARG A 51 15.74 13.75 -14.33
CA ARG A 51 15.65 13.42 -15.76
C ARG A 51 14.75 12.19 -15.97
N THR A 52 13.92 12.29 -16.99
CA THR A 52 13.16 11.16 -17.56
C THR A 52 13.63 10.94 -19.00
N ALA A 53 13.12 9.90 -19.65
CA ALA A 53 13.38 9.67 -21.09
C ALA A 53 12.88 10.83 -21.97
N MET A 54 11.83 11.55 -21.55
CA MET A 54 11.14 12.56 -22.35
C MET A 54 11.51 14.00 -21.97
N GLY A 55 12.27 14.23 -20.90
CA GLY A 55 12.64 15.58 -20.49
C GLY A 55 13.28 15.64 -19.10
N SER A 56 13.47 16.84 -18.61
CA SER A 56 14.03 17.05 -17.27
C SER A 56 13.37 18.21 -16.54
N VAL A 57 13.44 18.15 -15.21
CA VAL A 57 12.98 19.21 -14.31
C VAL A 57 14.15 19.65 -13.43
N LYS A 58 14.32 20.96 -13.27
CA LYS A 58 15.20 21.54 -12.26
C LYS A 58 14.37 22.12 -11.12
N ALA A 59 14.75 21.80 -9.88
CA ALA A 59 14.03 22.26 -8.70
C ALA A 59 15.01 22.64 -7.59
N ALA A 60 14.59 23.58 -6.73
CA ALA A 60 15.36 23.94 -5.55
C ALA A 60 15.40 22.81 -4.51
N LYS A 61 14.34 22.00 -4.46
CA LYS A 61 14.19 20.88 -3.50
C LYS A 61 13.63 19.66 -4.20
N LEU A 62 14.01 18.47 -3.70
CA LEU A 62 13.46 17.18 -4.12
C LEU A 62 12.91 16.44 -2.91
N LEU A 63 11.78 15.77 -3.09
CA LEU A 63 11.23 14.80 -2.15
C LEU A 63 11.17 13.42 -2.82
N TRP A 64 11.91 12.47 -2.27
CA TRP A 64 11.76 11.05 -2.58
C TRP A 64 10.57 10.48 -1.81
N ALA A 65 9.51 10.10 -2.53
CA ALA A 65 8.30 9.50 -2.00
C ALA A 65 7.89 8.29 -2.86
N CYS A 66 8.86 7.43 -3.17
CA CYS A 66 8.73 6.33 -4.14
C CYS A 66 8.42 4.99 -3.49
N ASP A 67 8.44 4.91 -2.15
CA ASP A 67 8.25 3.68 -1.39
C ASP A 67 9.12 2.53 -1.95
N SER A 68 8.55 1.37 -2.21
CA SER A 68 9.22 0.19 -2.77
C SER A 68 9.71 0.35 -4.22
N PHE A 69 9.25 1.36 -4.94
CA PHE A 69 9.63 1.61 -6.34
C PHE A 69 10.89 2.48 -6.50
N LEU A 70 11.54 2.85 -5.40
CA LEU A 70 12.78 3.63 -5.45
C LEU A 70 13.91 2.88 -6.14
N ASN A 71 13.94 1.55 -6.00
CA ASN A 71 15.04 0.69 -6.48
C ASN A 71 16.42 1.22 -6.01
N ASN A 72 17.48 0.96 -6.75
CA ASN A 72 18.84 1.46 -6.46
C ASN A 72 19.08 2.92 -6.88
N MET A 73 18.04 3.68 -7.18
CA MET A 73 18.21 5.07 -7.64
C MET A 73 18.77 5.98 -6.56
N GLU A 74 18.43 5.73 -5.29
CA GLU A 74 19.01 6.39 -4.13
C GLU A 74 19.40 5.35 -3.06
N PRO A 75 20.66 4.88 -3.05
CA PRO A 75 21.12 3.83 -2.14
C PRO A 75 21.03 4.22 -0.66
N GLU A 76 21.19 5.48 -0.31
CA GLU A 76 21.10 5.91 1.10
C GLU A 76 19.71 5.64 1.68
N ILE A 77 18.67 5.71 0.87
CA ILE A 77 17.31 5.43 1.27
C ILE A 77 17.01 3.94 1.08
N TYR A 78 17.30 3.39 -0.10
CA TYR A 78 16.96 2.02 -0.47
C TYR A 78 17.54 0.97 0.50
N ASN A 79 18.80 1.14 0.91
CA ASN A 79 19.49 0.21 1.80
C ASN A 79 18.95 0.21 3.25
N LYS A 80 18.03 1.10 3.59
CA LYS A 80 17.40 1.19 4.92
C LYS A 80 16.03 0.52 4.96
N THR A 81 15.56 -0.02 3.85
CA THR A 81 14.25 -0.63 3.72
C THR A 81 14.35 -2.05 3.17
N LEU A 82 13.40 -2.86 3.57
CA LEU A 82 13.17 -4.19 3.03
C LEU A 82 11.88 -4.17 2.21
N VAL A 83 11.99 -4.54 0.95
CA VAL A 83 10.80 -4.69 0.09
C VAL A 83 10.08 -5.98 0.45
N THR A 84 8.81 -5.86 0.78
CA THR A 84 7.90 -6.98 1.03
C THR A 84 6.72 -6.89 0.09
N TYR A 85 6.01 -8.00 -0.10
CA TYR A 85 4.85 -8.07 -0.99
C TYR A 85 3.62 -8.41 -0.16
N SER A 86 2.56 -7.64 -0.33
CA SER A 86 1.27 -7.85 0.32
C SER A 86 0.20 -8.14 -0.71
N TYR A 87 -0.79 -8.97 -0.33
CA TYR A 87 -1.79 -9.49 -1.24
C TYR A 87 -3.18 -9.33 -0.66
N GLN A 88 -4.15 -9.00 -1.53
CA GLN A 88 -5.54 -8.77 -1.14
C GLN A 88 -6.50 -9.41 -2.13
N VAL A 89 -7.67 -9.76 -1.62
CA VAL A 89 -8.80 -10.22 -2.43
C VAL A 89 -10.06 -9.46 -2.05
N SER A 90 -10.98 -9.39 -3.00
CA SER A 90 -12.36 -8.95 -2.79
C SER A 90 -13.31 -10.04 -3.25
N THR A 91 -14.22 -10.45 -2.37
CA THR A 91 -15.24 -11.43 -2.70
C THR A 91 -16.30 -10.84 -3.64
N GLU A 92 -17.16 -11.69 -4.19
CA GLU A 92 -18.47 -11.28 -4.65
C GLU A 92 -19.26 -10.56 -3.54
N PRO A 93 -20.34 -9.82 -3.85
CA PRO A 93 -21.24 -9.27 -2.82
C PRO A 93 -21.82 -10.40 -1.96
N LEU A 94 -21.68 -10.27 -0.65
CA LEU A 94 -22.21 -11.23 0.32
C LEU A 94 -23.61 -10.84 0.78
N SER A 95 -24.38 -11.82 1.29
CA SER A 95 -25.68 -11.54 1.90
C SER A 95 -25.52 -10.71 3.18
N ASP A 96 -26.57 -9.97 3.54
CA ASP A 96 -26.57 -9.16 4.77
C ASP A 96 -26.37 -10.03 6.01
N GLU A 97 -26.87 -11.27 6.02
CA GLU A 97 -26.64 -12.24 7.10
C GLU A 97 -25.16 -12.58 7.26
N LEU A 98 -24.45 -12.82 6.15
CA LEU A 98 -23.00 -13.06 6.18
C LEU A 98 -22.23 -11.81 6.64
N ILE A 99 -22.64 -10.64 6.19
CA ILE A 99 -22.02 -9.37 6.59
C ILE A 99 -22.19 -9.15 8.09
N GLU A 100 -23.36 -9.36 8.64
CA GLU A 100 -23.61 -9.24 10.08
C GLU A 100 -22.77 -10.23 10.89
N ARG A 101 -22.58 -11.43 10.37
CA ARG A 101 -21.73 -12.45 11.00
C ARG A 101 -20.24 -12.11 10.96
N ILE A 102 -19.76 -11.49 9.86
CA ILE A 102 -18.35 -11.13 9.67
C ILE A 102 -18.00 -9.85 10.42
N SER A 103 -18.83 -8.85 10.31
CA SER A 103 -18.54 -7.48 10.77
C SER A 103 -19.83 -6.71 11.10
N PRO A 104 -20.49 -7.01 12.22
CA PRO A 104 -21.71 -6.31 12.63
C PRO A 104 -21.53 -4.80 12.78
N LEU A 105 -20.32 -4.38 13.10
CA LEU A 105 -19.97 -2.96 13.24
C LEU A 105 -19.44 -2.34 11.95
N ARG A 106 -19.33 -3.09 10.87
CA ARG A 106 -18.71 -2.68 9.60
C ARG A 106 -17.36 -1.96 9.79
N GLY A 107 -16.59 -2.38 10.81
CA GLY A 107 -15.26 -1.87 11.10
C GLY A 107 -14.18 -2.45 10.19
N ALA A 108 -12.97 -1.90 10.29
CA ALA A 108 -11.77 -2.54 9.77
C ALA A 108 -11.12 -3.34 10.92
N PHE A 109 -10.64 -4.52 10.58
CA PHE A 109 -10.05 -5.47 11.53
C PHE A 109 -8.64 -5.81 11.11
N SER A 110 -7.75 -5.99 12.07
CA SER A 110 -6.46 -6.64 11.86
C SER A 110 -6.14 -7.53 13.06
N ASP A 111 -5.40 -8.60 12.83
CA ASP A 111 -4.87 -9.43 13.91
C ASP A 111 -3.43 -9.00 14.29
N ILE A 112 -2.84 -9.70 15.26
CA ILE A 112 -1.51 -9.40 15.81
C ILE A 112 -0.45 -10.41 15.36
N ARG A 113 -0.74 -11.24 14.34
CA ARG A 113 0.23 -12.22 13.83
C ARG A 113 1.39 -11.50 13.12
N PRO A 114 2.59 -12.08 13.06
CA PRO A 114 3.70 -11.52 12.28
C PRO A 114 3.34 -11.28 10.80
N VAL A 115 2.57 -12.19 10.21
CA VAL A 115 1.91 -12.02 8.91
C VAL A 115 0.44 -11.76 9.23
N ILE A 116 0.08 -10.50 9.35
CA ILE A 116 -1.25 -10.08 9.77
C ILE A 116 -2.31 -10.43 8.74
N ASN A 117 -3.47 -10.87 9.21
CA ASN A 117 -4.70 -10.80 8.43
C ASN A 117 -5.39 -9.49 8.74
N TYR A 118 -5.88 -8.83 7.71
CA TYR A 118 -6.67 -7.62 7.86
C TYR A 118 -7.84 -7.67 6.90
N TYR A 119 -8.98 -7.18 7.34
CA TYR A 119 -10.20 -7.24 6.54
C TYR A 119 -11.19 -6.16 6.90
N ARG A 120 -12.04 -5.87 5.96
CA ARG A 120 -13.19 -4.98 6.11
C ARG A 120 -14.29 -5.33 5.10
N VAL A 121 -15.50 -4.86 5.39
CA VAL A 121 -16.62 -4.95 4.46
C VAL A 121 -16.75 -3.62 3.71
N THR A 122 -16.89 -3.70 2.39
CA THR A 122 -17.15 -2.53 1.55
C THR A 122 -18.63 -2.12 1.61
N ARG A 123 -18.96 -0.95 1.01
CA ARG A 123 -20.35 -0.51 0.91
C ARG A 123 -21.22 -1.45 0.08
N GLU A 124 -20.62 -2.11 -0.89
CA GLU A 124 -21.25 -3.07 -1.80
C GLU A 124 -21.31 -4.50 -1.21
N ASN A 125 -21.21 -4.61 0.11
CA ASN A 125 -21.23 -5.89 0.84
C ASN A 125 -20.13 -6.89 0.41
N ARG A 126 -19.00 -6.44 -0.09
CA ARG A 126 -17.86 -7.31 -0.39
C ARG A 126 -16.92 -7.41 0.80
N LEU A 127 -16.43 -8.60 1.08
CA LEU A 127 -15.34 -8.76 2.03
C LEU A 127 -14.01 -8.49 1.31
N LEU A 128 -13.32 -7.44 1.74
CA LEU A 128 -11.93 -7.16 1.41
C LEU A 128 -11.07 -7.86 2.45
N PHE A 129 -10.21 -8.78 2.02
CA PHE A 129 -9.34 -9.56 2.90
C PHE A 129 -7.90 -9.48 2.40
N GLY A 130 -7.00 -9.11 3.29
CA GLY A 130 -5.56 -9.09 3.03
C GLY A 130 -4.80 -9.99 3.99
N SER A 131 -3.78 -10.64 3.46
CA SER A 131 -2.91 -11.56 4.18
C SER A 131 -1.63 -11.82 3.38
N ALA A 132 -0.80 -12.76 3.85
CA ALA A 132 0.31 -13.36 3.11
C ALA A 132 1.41 -12.39 2.67
N THR A 133 1.86 -11.54 3.60
CA THR A 133 3.08 -10.75 3.37
C THR A 133 4.29 -11.66 3.13
N ARG A 134 5.05 -11.42 2.07
CA ARG A 134 6.23 -12.19 1.68
C ARG A 134 7.41 -11.27 1.38
N PHE A 135 8.63 -11.79 1.56
CA PHE A 135 9.87 -11.09 1.25
C PHE A 135 10.31 -11.24 -0.21
N LEU A 136 9.72 -12.18 -0.93
CA LEU A 136 9.98 -12.39 -2.35
C LEU A 136 8.70 -12.20 -3.12
N GLU A 137 8.82 -11.63 -4.32
CA GLU A 137 7.70 -11.58 -5.26
C GLU A 137 7.26 -13.00 -5.59
N TYR A 138 5.99 -13.24 -5.39
CA TYR A 138 5.38 -14.53 -5.70
C TYR A 138 3.98 -14.29 -6.23
N THR A 139 3.78 -14.67 -7.47
CA THR A 139 2.46 -14.65 -8.10
C THR A 139 2.07 -16.08 -8.46
N PRO A 140 1.22 -16.74 -7.67
CA PRO A 140 0.74 -18.08 -8.00
C PRO A 140 -0.11 -18.05 -9.28
N ASN A 141 -0.16 -19.18 -10.00
CA ASN A 141 -0.94 -19.31 -11.23
C ASN A 141 -2.43 -19.02 -11.01
N ASP A 142 -2.98 -19.46 -9.88
CA ASP A 142 -4.32 -19.09 -9.42
C ASP A 142 -4.23 -18.28 -8.13
N PHE A 143 -4.07 -16.99 -8.32
CA PHE A 143 -3.94 -16.03 -7.24
C PHE A 143 -5.21 -15.94 -6.37
N ALA A 144 -6.38 -16.04 -6.99
CA ALA A 144 -7.65 -16.00 -6.29
C ALA A 144 -7.87 -17.24 -5.43
N ALA A 145 -7.60 -18.44 -5.95
CA ALA A 145 -7.70 -19.68 -5.19
C ALA A 145 -6.73 -19.74 -4.02
N TRP A 146 -5.50 -19.29 -4.22
CA TRP A 146 -4.52 -19.23 -3.14
C TRP A 146 -4.97 -18.32 -1.98
N ASN A 147 -5.43 -17.11 -2.28
CA ASN A 147 -5.93 -16.19 -1.25
C ASN A 147 -7.23 -16.67 -0.60
N ARG A 148 -8.09 -17.38 -1.36
CA ARG A 148 -9.30 -18.02 -0.80
C ARG A 148 -8.95 -19.03 0.29
N THR A 149 -7.87 -19.77 0.14
CA THR A 149 -7.39 -20.71 1.17
C THR A 149 -7.08 -19.97 2.47
N LEU A 150 -6.35 -18.84 2.40
CA LEU A 150 -6.02 -18.00 3.56
C LEU A 150 -7.27 -17.36 4.18
N LEU A 151 -8.20 -16.92 3.36
CA LEU A 151 -9.49 -16.38 3.81
C LEU A 151 -10.30 -17.47 4.54
N ALA A 152 -10.32 -18.69 4.03
CA ALA A 152 -11.04 -19.81 4.62
C ALA A 152 -10.46 -20.26 5.98
N GLU A 153 -9.19 -20.02 6.26
CA GLU A 153 -8.61 -20.24 7.58
C GLU A 153 -9.24 -19.32 8.64
N VAL A 154 -9.61 -18.10 8.26
CA VAL A 154 -10.26 -17.12 9.15
C VAL A 154 -11.77 -17.29 9.15
N PHE A 155 -12.34 -17.54 7.98
CA PHE A 155 -13.77 -17.67 7.74
C PHE A 155 -14.10 -19.00 7.04
N PRO A 156 -14.09 -20.15 7.76
CA PRO A 156 -14.29 -21.48 7.14
C PRO A 156 -15.59 -21.61 6.34
N TYR A 157 -16.63 -20.86 6.71
CA TYR A 157 -17.92 -20.85 6.01
C TYR A 157 -17.90 -20.06 4.69
N LEU A 158 -16.78 -19.40 4.35
CA LEU A 158 -16.55 -18.73 3.07
C LEU A 158 -15.57 -19.49 2.16
N LYS A 159 -15.29 -20.77 2.46
CA LYS A 159 -14.33 -21.59 1.68
C LYS A 159 -14.63 -21.66 0.18
N ASP A 160 -15.91 -21.61 -0.18
CA ASP A 160 -16.39 -21.71 -1.56
C ASP A 160 -16.79 -20.34 -2.15
N VAL A 161 -16.53 -19.24 -1.44
CA VAL A 161 -16.88 -17.89 -1.89
C VAL A 161 -16.17 -17.56 -3.20
N LYS A 162 -16.90 -16.92 -4.11
CA LYS A 162 -16.29 -16.41 -5.34
C LYS A 162 -15.41 -15.19 -5.04
N ILE A 163 -14.20 -15.22 -5.54
CA ILE A 163 -13.29 -14.06 -5.53
C ILE A 163 -13.45 -13.33 -6.86
N ASP A 164 -13.95 -12.12 -6.81
CA ASP A 164 -14.13 -11.29 -8.01
C ASP A 164 -12.86 -10.51 -8.36
N PHE A 165 -12.09 -10.08 -7.36
CA PHE A 165 -10.85 -9.33 -7.57
C PHE A 165 -9.75 -9.86 -6.65
N ALA A 166 -8.54 -9.95 -7.20
CA ALA A 166 -7.35 -10.32 -6.46
C ALA A 166 -6.16 -9.50 -6.97
N TRP A 167 -5.40 -8.93 -6.07
CA TRP A 167 -4.22 -8.13 -6.41
C TRP A 167 -3.17 -8.19 -5.32
N GLY A 168 -1.98 -7.75 -5.65
CA GLY A 168 -0.89 -7.59 -4.71
C GLY A 168 0.12 -6.57 -5.22
N GLY A 169 1.04 -6.19 -4.37
CA GLY A 169 2.08 -5.27 -4.72
C GLY A 169 3.18 -5.18 -3.67
N PRO A 170 4.31 -4.61 -4.06
CA PRO A 170 5.42 -4.36 -3.15
C PRO A 170 5.10 -3.19 -2.22
N MET A 171 5.68 -3.24 -1.03
CA MET A 171 5.72 -2.16 -0.05
C MET A 171 7.10 -2.12 0.63
N ALA A 172 7.60 -0.95 0.95
CA ALA A 172 8.85 -0.80 1.65
C ALA A 172 8.63 -0.83 3.17
N CYS A 173 9.26 -1.79 3.84
CA CYS A 173 9.27 -1.86 5.30
C CYS A 173 10.59 -1.31 5.83
N SER A 174 10.54 -0.35 6.73
CA SER A 174 11.73 0.10 7.45
C SER A 174 12.16 -0.91 8.51
N ALA A 175 13.44 -0.92 8.86
CA ALA A 175 13.99 -1.88 9.82
C ALA A 175 13.36 -1.79 11.22
N ASN A 176 12.83 -0.63 11.59
CA ASN A 176 12.19 -0.39 12.88
C ASN A 176 10.65 -0.34 12.78
N LEU A 177 10.09 -0.61 11.61
CA LEU A 177 8.64 -0.57 11.31
C LEU A 177 7.99 0.81 11.53
N PHE A 178 8.79 1.89 11.50
CA PHE A 178 8.29 3.27 11.58
C PHE A 178 8.57 4.00 10.27
N PRO A 179 7.73 4.98 9.89
CA PRO A 179 8.00 5.84 8.76
C PRO A 179 9.37 6.52 8.86
N GLN A 180 10.09 6.53 7.76
CA GLN A 180 11.37 7.23 7.64
C GLN A 180 11.14 8.57 6.98
N ILE A 181 11.37 9.65 7.72
CA ILE A 181 11.20 11.03 7.25
C ILE A 181 12.50 11.79 7.58
N GLY A 182 13.12 12.39 6.57
CA GLY A 182 14.38 13.11 6.78
C GLY A 182 14.97 13.72 5.52
N THR A 183 16.24 14.07 5.60
CA THR A 183 17.04 14.55 4.48
C THR A 183 18.18 13.57 4.21
N LEU A 184 18.70 13.55 2.99
CA LEU A 184 19.94 12.85 2.69
C LEU A 184 21.10 13.50 3.44
N ARG A 185 22.13 12.69 3.81
CA ARG A 185 23.25 13.11 4.65
C ARG A 185 23.99 14.32 4.08
N ASP A 186 24.27 14.32 2.78
CA ASP A 186 25.12 15.33 2.13
C ASP A 186 24.29 16.35 1.32
N HIS A 187 22.96 16.30 1.40
CA HIS A 187 22.07 17.11 0.57
C HIS A 187 20.85 17.62 1.35
N ASN A 188 21.00 18.79 2.01
CA ASN A 188 19.92 19.37 2.85
C ASN A 188 18.66 19.81 2.07
N ASN A 189 18.75 19.85 0.75
CA ASN A 189 17.62 20.15 -0.13
C ASN A 189 16.96 18.90 -0.75
N VAL A 190 17.41 17.71 -0.34
CA VAL A 190 16.84 16.44 -0.77
C VAL A 190 16.21 15.71 0.43
N PHE A 191 14.92 15.52 0.36
CA PHE A 191 14.10 14.92 1.42
C PHE A 191 13.67 13.51 1.02
N CYS A 192 13.34 12.70 2.03
CA CYS A 192 12.73 11.39 1.82
C CYS A 192 11.56 11.16 2.77
N VAL A 193 10.58 10.41 2.30
CA VAL A 193 9.40 9.94 3.04
C VAL A 193 9.07 8.54 2.53
N GLN A 194 9.19 7.53 3.41
CA GLN A 194 8.91 6.13 3.03
C GLN A 194 8.76 5.22 4.24
N GLY A 195 8.41 3.94 3.99
CA GLY A 195 8.38 2.89 5.02
C GLY A 195 7.15 3.00 5.93
N TYR A 196 5.99 3.22 5.38
CA TYR A 196 4.71 3.35 6.09
C TYR A 196 4.10 2.02 6.48
#